data_8bed089e23508fef6c5e38ac07bd9b32
#
_entry.id   8bed089e23508fef6c5e38ac07bd9b32
#
_cell.length_a   1.000
_cell.length_b   1.000
_cell.length_c   1.000
_cell.angle_alpha   90.00
_cell.angle_beta   90.00
_cell.angle_gamma   90.00
#
_symmetry.space_group_name_H-M   'P 1'
#
loop_
_entity.id
_entity.type
_entity.pdbx_description
1 polymer ?
#
loop_
_entity_poly.entity_id
_entity_poly.type
_entity_poly.pdbx_seq_one_letter_code
_entity_poly.pdbx_strand_id
1 'polypeptide(L)'
;VAPFDQMPLPARSAEIPPHVPRDCVVDVDLYGMPGSGQDFLVPWKQLQDAAPALAWTPRNGGHWIVTRGRDIARIYADHENFSSNITIVPREWGEQYPLRPTTVDPPDHRPFRQRINASLSKHRVRAALPFIRELVVDAIERIRLRGQCEFIRDFAEPLPTAIFLHLANLPAGAAAALPRYAEDPRDVREA
;
A
#
# COMPACT_ATOMS: atom_id res chain seq x y z
N VAL A 1 -20.22 0.19 0.76
CA VAL A 1 -19.09 -0.70 0.47
C VAL A 1 -18.56 -1.14 1.82
N ALA A 2 -18.39 -2.44 2.06
CA ALA A 2 -17.85 -2.95 3.31
C ALA A 2 -16.40 -2.47 3.49
N PRO A 3 -15.97 -2.15 4.71
CA PRO A 3 -14.58 -1.82 4.99
C PRO A 3 -13.65 -2.97 4.58
N PHE A 4 -12.41 -2.66 4.20
CA PHE A 4 -11.43 -3.64 3.69
C PHE A 4 -11.15 -4.78 4.71
N ASP A 5 -11.20 -4.49 6.00
CA ASP A 5 -11.03 -5.41 7.13
C ASP A 5 -12.15 -6.46 7.28
N GLN A 6 -13.33 -6.19 6.69
CA GLN A 6 -14.50 -7.09 6.74
C GLN A 6 -14.60 -7.99 5.50
N MET A 7 -13.66 -7.93 4.59
CA MET A 7 -13.67 -8.78 3.39
C MET A 7 -13.22 -10.19 3.73
N PRO A 8 -14.05 -11.21 3.44
CA PRO A 8 -13.64 -12.59 3.66
C PRO A 8 -12.45 -12.93 2.76
N LEU A 9 -11.36 -13.41 3.37
CA LEU A 9 -10.25 -13.98 2.60
C LEU A 9 -10.81 -15.13 1.73
N PRO A 10 -10.40 -15.24 0.46
CA PRO A 10 -10.84 -16.33 -0.39
C PRO A 10 -10.41 -17.67 0.22
N ALA A 11 -11.39 -18.43 0.67
CA ALA A 11 -11.20 -19.70 1.39
C ALA A 11 -10.67 -20.82 0.49
N ARG A 12 -10.60 -20.61 -0.83
CA ARG A 12 -10.21 -21.65 -1.78
C ARG A 12 -8.93 -21.30 -2.52
N SER A 13 -8.03 -22.29 -2.61
CA SER A 13 -6.92 -22.24 -3.55
C SER A 13 -7.45 -22.32 -4.98
N ALA A 14 -6.90 -21.50 -5.86
CA ALA A 14 -7.21 -21.57 -7.28
C ALA A 14 -6.65 -22.86 -7.89
N GLU A 15 -7.31 -23.37 -8.92
CA GLU A 15 -6.77 -24.45 -9.72
C GLU A 15 -5.54 -23.97 -10.50
N ILE A 16 -4.49 -24.80 -10.54
CA ILE A 16 -3.24 -24.44 -11.23
C ILE A 16 -3.49 -24.48 -12.75
N PRO A 17 -3.37 -23.33 -13.45
CA PRO A 17 -3.59 -23.31 -14.89
C PRO A 17 -2.60 -24.22 -15.65
N PRO A 18 -3.00 -24.84 -16.76
CA PRO A 18 -2.14 -25.77 -17.51
C PRO A 18 -0.83 -25.17 -18.03
N HIS A 19 -0.79 -23.85 -18.24
CA HIS A 19 0.39 -23.14 -18.71
C HIS A 19 1.40 -22.80 -17.61
N VAL A 20 1.06 -23.04 -16.33
CA VAL A 20 1.97 -22.78 -15.20
C VAL A 20 2.90 -23.97 -15.00
N PRO A 21 4.24 -23.80 -15.16
CA PRO A 21 5.20 -24.85 -14.88
C PRO A 21 5.15 -25.28 -13.41
N ARG A 22 5.22 -26.58 -13.17
CA ARG A 22 5.10 -27.13 -11.81
C ARG A 22 6.22 -26.73 -10.87
N ASP A 23 7.41 -26.51 -11.38
CA ASP A 23 8.59 -26.01 -10.66
C ASP A 23 8.50 -24.53 -10.26
N CYS A 24 7.55 -23.79 -10.85
CA CYS A 24 7.25 -22.41 -10.46
C CYS A 24 6.17 -22.31 -9.36
N VAL A 25 5.51 -23.41 -9.00
CA VAL A 25 4.40 -23.38 -8.04
C VAL A 25 4.92 -23.34 -6.60
N VAL A 26 4.45 -22.36 -5.84
CA VAL A 26 4.73 -22.18 -4.41
C VAL A 26 3.42 -22.10 -3.63
N ASP A 27 3.39 -22.57 -2.39
CA ASP A 27 2.21 -22.43 -1.52
C ASP A 27 2.40 -21.24 -0.56
N VAL A 28 2.09 -20.05 -1.04
CA VAL A 28 2.28 -18.79 -0.31
C VAL A 28 0.98 -18.02 -0.23
N ASP A 29 0.52 -17.75 0.99
CA ASP A 29 -0.54 -16.81 1.30
C ASP A 29 0.08 -15.46 1.67
N LEU A 30 -0.15 -14.43 0.86
CA LEU A 30 0.42 -13.08 1.06
C LEU A 30 -0.07 -12.41 2.35
N TYR A 31 -1.25 -12.79 2.83
CA TYR A 31 -1.88 -12.22 4.02
C TYR A 31 -1.62 -13.05 5.29
N GLY A 32 -1.07 -14.24 5.15
CA GLY A 32 -0.83 -15.18 6.24
C GLY A 32 0.55 -15.82 6.22
N MET A 33 1.59 -15.10 5.80
CA MET A 33 2.95 -15.65 5.75
C MET A 33 3.44 -16.04 7.16
N PRO A 34 3.93 -17.28 7.35
CA PRO A 34 4.44 -17.73 8.65
C PRO A 34 5.56 -16.83 9.16
N GLY A 35 5.48 -16.39 10.42
CA GLY A 35 6.49 -15.53 11.07
C GLY A 35 6.34 -14.03 10.81
N SER A 36 5.38 -13.57 9.99
CA SER A 36 5.17 -12.15 9.71
C SER A 36 4.76 -11.33 10.95
N GLY A 37 4.21 -11.97 11.98
CA GLY A 37 3.86 -11.31 13.24
C GLY A 37 5.07 -10.94 14.12
N GLN A 38 6.25 -11.51 13.84
CA GLN A 38 7.50 -11.21 14.56
C GLN A 38 8.37 -10.22 13.78
N ASP A 39 8.64 -10.54 12.52
CA ASP A 39 9.36 -9.67 11.58
C ASP A 39 8.75 -9.83 10.18
N PHE A 40 8.10 -8.80 9.71
CA PHE A 40 7.41 -8.80 8.42
C PHE A 40 8.34 -9.08 7.23
N LEU A 41 9.60 -8.69 7.30
CA LEU A 41 10.55 -8.82 6.17
C LEU A 41 11.15 -10.23 6.06
N VAL A 42 11.24 -10.97 7.15
CA VAL A 42 11.89 -12.30 7.16
C VAL A 42 11.20 -13.30 6.24
N PRO A 43 9.86 -13.48 6.28
CA PRO A 43 9.18 -14.40 5.37
C PRO A 43 9.36 -14.03 3.88
N TRP A 44 9.36 -12.74 3.56
CA TRP A 44 9.60 -12.26 2.19
C TRP A 44 11.02 -12.56 1.72
N LYS A 45 12.01 -12.40 2.60
CA LYS A 45 13.40 -12.77 2.29
C LYS A 45 13.56 -14.28 2.07
N GLN A 46 12.93 -15.09 2.90
CA GLN A 46 12.92 -16.55 2.76
C GLN A 46 12.28 -16.98 1.43
N LEU A 47 11.13 -16.39 1.06
CA LEU A 47 10.50 -16.62 -0.22
C LEU A 47 11.43 -16.23 -1.39
N GLN A 48 12.08 -15.07 -1.29
CA GLN A 48 13.00 -14.58 -2.31
C GLN A 48 14.21 -15.52 -2.51
N ASP A 49 14.71 -16.13 -1.44
CA ASP A 49 15.87 -17.02 -1.49
C ASP A 49 15.49 -18.41 -2.05
N ALA A 50 14.31 -18.92 -1.68
CA ALA A 50 13.87 -20.27 -2.02
C ALA A 50 13.13 -20.37 -3.36
N ALA A 51 12.39 -19.33 -3.76
CA ALA A 51 11.54 -19.39 -4.94
C ALA A 51 12.29 -19.01 -6.23
N PRO A 52 11.83 -19.49 -7.41
CA PRO A 52 12.30 -19.02 -8.70
C PRO A 52 12.01 -17.52 -8.89
N ALA A 53 12.63 -16.90 -9.89
CA ALA A 53 12.45 -15.47 -10.18
C ALA A 53 10.99 -15.09 -10.44
N LEU A 54 10.24 -16.01 -11.04
CA LEU A 54 8.81 -15.92 -11.26
C LEU A 54 8.16 -17.17 -10.65
N ALA A 55 7.44 -16.98 -9.55
CA ALA A 55 6.69 -18.02 -8.86
C ALA A 55 5.19 -17.81 -9.02
N TRP A 56 4.41 -18.88 -8.96
CA TRP A 56 2.95 -18.82 -8.98
C TRP A 56 2.39 -19.47 -7.72
N THR A 57 1.41 -18.81 -7.09
CA THR A 57 0.72 -19.37 -5.93
C THR A 57 -0.76 -19.58 -6.23
N PRO A 58 -1.35 -20.73 -5.79
CA PRO A 58 -2.80 -20.94 -5.87
C PRO A 58 -3.57 -20.12 -4.82
N ARG A 59 -2.88 -19.59 -3.80
CA ARG A 59 -3.51 -18.80 -2.74
C ARG A 59 -4.02 -17.46 -3.26
N ASN A 60 -4.91 -16.82 -2.49
CA ASN A 60 -5.46 -15.50 -2.76
C ASN A 60 -6.01 -15.34 -4.18
N GLY A 61 -6.70 -16.36 -4.71
CA GLY A 61 -7.30 -16.37 -6.04
C GLY A 61 -6.37 -16.79 -7.19
N GLY A 62 -5.13 -17.18 -6.89
CA GLY A 62 -4.13 -17.60 -7.88
C GLY A 62 -3.46 -16.43 -8.61
N HIS A 63 -2.16 -16.27 -8.42
CA HIS A 63 -1.43 -15.17 -9.05
C HIS A 63 0.08 -15.45 -9.12
N TRP A 64 0.75 -14.67 -9.96
CA TRP A 64 2.20 -14.68 -10.08
C TRP A 64 2.85 -13.81 -9.03
N ILE A 65 3.98 -14.26 -8.49
CA ILE A 65 4.84 -13.52 -7.56
C ILE A 65 6.21 -13.33 -8.24
N VAL A 66 6.61 -12.08 -8.41
CA VAL A 66 7.93 -11.73 -8.95
C VAL A 66 8.88 -11.49 -7.79
N THR A 67 9.92 -12.31 -7.67
CA THR A 67 10.81 -12.33 -6.50
C THR A 67 12.14 -11.58 -6.71
N ARG A 68 12.42 -11.05 -7.90
CA ARG A 68 13.68 -10.36 -8.21
C ARG A 68 13.45 -8.88 -8.52
N GLY A 69 14.17 -8.01 -7.81
CA GLY A 69 14.01 -6.56 -7.92
C GLY A 69 14.22 -6.01 -9.34
N ARG A 70 15.14 -6.62 -10.10
CA ARG A 70 15.35 -6.25 -11.51
C ARG A 70 14.09 -6.50 -12.35
N ASP A 71 13.44 -7.62 -12.15
CA ASP A 71 12.26 -8.02 -12.93
C ASP A 71 11.03 -7.21 -12.49
N ILE A 72 10.91 -6.91 -11.20
CA ILE A 72 9.91 -5.97 -10.66
C ILE A 72 10.06 -4.60 -11.32
N ALA A 73 11.28 -4.04 -11.35
CA ALA A 73 11.54 -2.73 -11.96
C ALA A 73 11.18 -2.71 -13.46
N ARG A 74 11.45 -3.80 -14.19
CA ARG A 74 11.08 -3.95 -15.60
C ARG A 74 9.55 -3.97 -15.78
N ILE A 75 8.83 -4.74 -14.97
CA ILE A 75 7.37 -4.84 -15.05
C ILE A 75 6.72 -3.48 -14.76
N TYR A 76 7.18 -2.76 -13.73
CA TYR A 76 6.66 -1.43 -13.42
C TYR A 76 6.93 -0.37 -14.50
N ALA A 77 7.97 -0.55 -15.30
CA ALA A 77 8.29 0.36 -16.41
C ALA A 77 7.51 0.04 -17.70
N ASP A 78 6.96 -1.15 -17.82
CA ASP A 78 6.36 -1.69 -19.05
C ASP A 78 4.83 -1.68 -18.97
N HIS A 79 4.24 -0.48 -19.03
CA HIS A 79 2.80 -0.30 -18.98
C HIS A 79 2.04 -0.77 -20.25
N GLU A 80 2.76 -1.07 -21.33
CA GLU A 80 2.16 -1.60 -22.56
C GLU A 80 1.80 -3.08 -22.43
N ASN A 81 2.60 -3.83 -21.67
CA ASN A 81 2.39 -5.26 -21.44
C ASN A 81 1.79 -5.59 -20.07
N PHE A 82 1.92 -4.69 -19.09
CA PHE A 82 1.45 -4.90 -17.71
C PHE A 82 0.49 -3.80 -17.28
N SER A 83 -0.78 -4.17 -17.17
CA SER A 83 -1.84 -3.27 -16.71
C SER A 83 -1.79 -3.05 -15.20
N SER A 84 -2.11 -1.84 -14.75
CA SER A 84 -2.30 -1.47 -13.35
C SER A 84 -3.79 -1.46 -12.93
N ASN A 85 -4.71 -1.93 -13.76
CA ASN A 85 -6.14 -1.85 -13.49
C ASN A 85 -6.54 -2.56 -12.18
N ILE A 86 -5.78 -3.56 -11.77
CA ILE A 86 -5.98 -4.29 -10.52
C ILE A 86 -4.64 -4.38 -9.81
N THR A 87 -4.56 -3.78 -8.62
CA THR A 87 -3.34 -3.72 -7.82
C THR A 87 -3.44 -4.49 -6.50
N ILE A 88 -4.59 -5.11 -6.26
CA ILE A 88 -4.88 -5.87 -5.04
C ILE A 88 -5.23 -7.30 -5.42
N VAL A 89 -4.75 -8.26 -4.66
CA VAL A 89 -5.14 -9.67 -4.75
C VAL A 89 -5.98 -10.05 -3.53
N PRO A 90 -7.02 -10.87 -3.67
CA PRO A 90 -7.51 -11.46 -4.92
C PRO A 90 -8.11 -10.40 -5.86
N ARG A 91 -8.28 -10.79 -7.12
CA ARG A 91 -8.77 -9.92 -8.20
C ARG A 91 -10.09 -9.24 -7.86
N GLU A 92 -11.01 -9.97 -7.26
CA GLU A 92 -12.35 -9.50 -6.88
C GLU A 92 -12.28 -8.29 -5.92
N TRP A 93 -11.28 -8.27 -5.05
CA TRP A 93 -11.06 -7.13 -4.16
C TRP A 93 -10.56 -5.90 -4.92
N GLY A 94 -9.63 -6.11 -5.85
CA GLY A 94 -9.13 -5.02 -6.69
C GLY A 94 -10.22 -4.41 -7.57
N GLU A 95 -11.14 -5.21 -8.07
CA GLU A 95 -12.31 -4.75 -8.85
C GLU A 95 -13.31 -3.96 -7.98
N GLN A 96 -13.49 -4.37 -6.72
CA GLN A 96 -14.39 -3.71 -5.79
C GLN A 96 -13.83 -2.39 -5.24
N TYR A 97 -12.49 -2.29 -5.11
CA TYR A 97 -11.79 -1.13 -4.53
C TYR A 97 -10.79 -0.49 -5.51
N PRO A 98 -11.27 0.17 -6.57
CA PRO A 98 -10.39 0.84 -7.51
C PRO A 98 -9.68 2.03 -6.85
N LEU A 99 -8.35 2.01 -6.79
CA LEU A 99 -7.51 3.07 -6.21
C LEU A 99 -7.09 4.07 -7.29
N ARG A 100 -7.93 5.01 -7.63
CA ARG A 100 -7.59 6.04 -8.64
C ARG A 100 -6.63 7.09 -8.07
N PRO A 101 -5.59 7.50 -8.81
CA PRO A 101 -5.26 7.15 -10.20
C PRO A 101 -4.38 5.90 -10.36
N THR A 102 -4.03 5.19 -9.29
CA THR A 102 -3.10 4.06 -9.29
C THR A 102 -3.60 2.91 -10.18
N THR A 103 -4.93 2.66 -10.17
CA THR A 103 -5.58 1.60 -10.95
C THR A 103 -6.13 2.10 -12.29
N VAL A 104 -5.46 3.06 -12.92
CA VAL A 104 -5.85 3.60 -14.23
C VAL A 104 -4.68 3.49 -15.18
N ASP A 105 -4.88 2.82 -16.32
CA ASP A 105 -3.86 2.71 -17.35
C ASP A 105 -3.83 3.94 -18.28
N PRO A 106 -2.73 4.16 -19.02
CA PRO A 106 -2.72 5.11 -20.12
C PRO A 106 -3.75 4.74 -21.22
N PRO A 107 -4.38 5.74 -21.89
CA PRO A 107 -4.12 7.18 -21.78
C PRO A 107 -4.81 7.87 -20.60
N ASP A 108 -5.81 7.23 -19.96
CA ASP A 108 -6.69 7.83 -18.96
C ASP A 108 -5.97 8.22 -17.66
N HIS A 109 -4.85 7.57 -17.33
CA HIS A 109 -3.98 7.90 -16.20
C HIS A 109 -3.39 9.31 -16.28
N ARG A 110 -3.04 9.78 -17.49
CA ARG A 110 -2.28 11.02 -17.71
C ARG A 110 -2.97 12.27 -17.16
N PRO A 111 -4.28 12.51 -17.39
CA PRO A 111 -4.98 13.68 -16.84
C PRO A 111 -4.97 13.76 -15.32
N PHE A 112 -5.09 12.62 -14.63
CA PHE A 112 -5.00 12.57 -13.16
C PHE A 112 -3.61 12.95 -12.69
N ARG A 113 -2.56 12.35 -13.28
CA ARG A 113 -1.17 12.62 -12.89
C ARG A 113 -0.75 14.05 -13.15
N GLN A 114 -1.19 14.65 -14.25
CA GLN A 114 -0.89 16.05 -14.52
C GLN A 114 -1.39 16.98 -13.41
N ARG A 115 -2.62 16.77 -12.93
CA ARG A 115 -3.20 17.56 -11.83
C ARG A 115 -2.46 17.34 -10.51
N ILE A 116 -2.18 16.09 -10.16
CA ILE A 116 -1.46 15.74 -8.94
C ILE A 116 -0.03 16.30 -8.98
N ASN A 117 0.69 16.12 -10.07
CA ASN A 117 2.07 16.60 -10.21
C ASN A 117 2.18 18.12 -10.14
N ALA A 118 1.19 18.86 -10.62
CA ALA A 118 1.13 20.32 -10.46
C ALA A 118 1.04 20.72 -8.98
N SER A 119 0.24 20.00 -8.19
CA SER A 119 0.07 20.24 -6.75
C SER A 119 1.28 19.81 -5.92
N LEU A 120 1.99 18.76 -6.33
CA LEU A 120 3.17 18.22 -5.65
C LEU A 120 4.49 18.63 -6.32
N SER A 121 4.51 19.75 -7.06
CA SER A 121 5.72 20.25 -7.70
C SER A 121 6.81 20.60 -6.66
N LYS A 122 8.09 20.48 -7.05
CA LYS A 122 9.23 20.83 -6.19
C LYS A 122 9.12 22.24 -5.60
N HIS A 123 8.58 23.20 -6.37
CA HIS A 123 8.37 24.56 -5.91
C HIS A 123 7.33 24.61 -4.78
N ARG A 124 6.17 23.97 -4.94
CA ARG A 124 5.12 23.95 -3.92
C ARG A 124 5.56 23.22 -2.64
N VAL A 125 6.25 22.10 -2.79
CA VAL A 125 6.81 21.38 -1.63
C VAL A 125 7.82 22.25 -0.87
N ARG A 126 8.70 22.97 -1.58
CA ARG A 126 9.63 23.90 -0.94
C ARG A 126 8.92 25.06 -0.24
N ALA A 127 7.88 25.61 -0.83
CA ALA A 127 7.08 26.67 -0.21
C ALA A 127 6.36 26.19 1.07
N ALA A 128 6.04 24.91 1.18
CA ALA A 128 5.42 24.32 2.37
C ALA A 128 6.41 24.00 3.51
N LEU A 129 7.73 24.05 3.27
CA LEU A 129 8.73 23.69 4.30
C LEU A 129 8.61 24.48 5.63
N PRO A 130 8.34 25.79 5.64
CA PRO A 130 8.12 26.51 6.89
C PRO A 130 6.95 25.94 7.70
N PHE A 131 5.81 25.73 7.04
CA PHE A 131 4.63 25.10 7.65
C PHE A 131 4.92 23.70 8.19
N ILE A 132 5.61 22.85 7.39
CA ILE A 132 5.99 21.50 7.82
C ILE A 132 6.87 21.56 9.06
N ARG A 133 7.83 22.50 9.11
CA ARG A 133 8.71 22.69 10.27
C ARG A 133 7.92 23.09 11.52
N GLU A 134 7.02 24.06 11.43
CA GLU A 134 6.15 24.46 12.53
C GLU A 134 5.34 23.29 13.05
N LEU A 135 4.69 22.53 12.16
CA LEU A 135 3.89 21.36 12.51
C LEU A 135 4.70 20.30 13.26
N VAL A 136 5.93 20.05 12.81
CA VAL A 136 6.85 19.09 13.46
C VAL A 136 7.28 19.58 14.83
N VAL A 137 7.66 20.87 14.95
CA VAL A 137 8.06 21.46 16.23
C VAL A 137 6.91 21.41 17.23
N ASP A 138 5.70 21.77 16.82
CA ASP A 138 4.52 21.72 17.69
C ASP A 138 4.22 20.28 18.17
N ALA A 139 4.38 19.29 17.30
CA ALA A 139 4.21 17.90 17.68
C ALA A 139 5.27 17.46 18.70
N ILE A 140 6.55 17.82 18.49
CA ILE A 140 7.65 17.52 19.41
C ILE A 140 7.45 18.19 20.76
N GLU A 141 7.05 19.47 20.78
CA GLU A 141 6.83 20.20 22.02
C GLU A 141 5.69 19.59 22.86
N ARG A 142 4.61 19.17 22.24
CA ARG A 142 3.53 18.43 22.93
C ARG A 142 4.04 17.13 23.57
N ILE A 143 4.89 16.39 22.86
CA ILE A 143 5.51 15.15 23.36
C ILE A 143 6.46 15.46 24.50
N ARG A 144 7.31 16.48 24.35
CA ARG A 144 8.32 16.88 25.34
C ARG A 144 7.68 17.20 26.69
N LEU A 145 6.53 17.88 26.70
CA LEU A 145 5.82 18.22 27.94
C LEU A 145 5.29 16.97 28.69
N ARG A 146 4.96 15.91 27.95
CA ARG A 146 4.47 14.64 28.53
C ARG A 146 5.61 13.69 28.94
N GLY A 147 6.82 13.88 28.42
CA GLY A 147 7.98 13.06 28.67
C GLY A 147 7.96 11.66 28.01
N GLN A 148 6.84 11.28 27.39
CA GLN A 148 6.63 10.01 26.67
C GLN A 148 5.57 10.15 25.59
N CYS A 149 5.58 9.26 24.59
CA CYS A 149 4.56 9.25 23.55
C CYS A 149 4.36 7.83 22.99
N GLU A 150 3.20 7.61 22.37
CA GLU A 150 3.03 6.58 21.37
C GLU A 150 3.38 7.21 20.00
N PHE A 151 4.52 6.81 19.44
CA PHE A 151 5.15 7.54 18.33
C PHE A 151 4.27 7.55 17.07
N ILE A 152 3.61 6.42 16.75
CA ILE A 152 2.77 6.34 15.54
C ILE A 152 1.60 7.31 15.67
N ARG A 153 0.80 7.18 16.72
CA ARG A 153 -0.42 7.97 16.93
C ARG A 153 -0.14 9.45 17.20
N ASP A 154 0.90 9.73 18.02
CA ASP A 154 1.15 11.09 18.50
C ASP A 154 2.01 11.93 17.54
N PHE A 155 2.75 11.27 16.61
CA PHE A 155 3.68 11.94 15.70
C PHE A 155 3.57 11.47 14.24
N ALA A 156 3.77 10.18 13.95
CA ALA A 156 3.97 9.72 12.59
C ALA A 156 2.69 9.75 11.73
N GLU A 157 1.53 9.47 12.32
CA GLU A 157 0.24 9.43 11.60
C GLU A 157 -0.36 10.82 11.33
N PRO A 158 -0.38 11.78 12.27
CA PRO A 158 -0.98 13.09 12.04
C PRO A 158 -0.24 13.96 11.02
N LEU A 159 1.09 13.83 10.93
CA LEU A 159 1.93 14.70 10.11
C LEU A 159 1.64 14.57 8.61
N PRO A 160 1.67 13.39 7.98
CA PRO A 160 1.38 13.24 6.55
C PRO A 160 0.00 13.75 6.16
N THR A 161 -1.01 13.50 6.99
CA THR A 161 -2.38 13.98 6.78
C THR A 161 -2.45 15.50 6.77
N ALA A 162 -1.87 16.17 7.76
CA ALA A 162 -1.87 17.62 7.86
C ALA A 162 -1.09 18.26 6.70
N ILE A 163 0.07 17.69 6.32
CA ILE A 163 0.87 18.15 5.19
C ILE A 163 0.10 17.99 3.88
N PHE A 164 -0.56 16.85 3.67
CA PHE A 164 -1.38 16.61 2.48
C PHE A 164 -2.51 17.65 2.37
N LEU A 165 -3.25 17.89 3.44
CA LEU A 165 -4.33 18.87 3.46
C LEU A 165 -3.83 20.28 3.12
N HIS A 166 -2.68 20.67 3.66
CA HIS A 166 -2.04 21.94 3.35
C HIS A 166 -1.65 22.05 1.87
N LEU A 167 -1.00 21.04 1.32
CA LEU A 167 -0.60 21.00 -0.10
C LEU A 167 -1.80 20.97 -1.05
N ALA A 168 -2.88 20.33 -0.65
CA ALA A 168 -4.15 20.27 -1.38
C ALA A 168 -5.01 21.52 -1.20
N ASN A 169 -4.61 22.46 -0.35
CA ASN A 169 -5.38 23.64 0.04
C ASN A 169 -6.77 23.29 0.60
N LEU A 170 -6.81 22.25 1.44
CA LEU A 170 -8.01 21.78 2.14
C LEU A 170 -7.99 22.23 3.61
N PRO A 171 -9.15 22.53 4.22
CA PRO A 171 -9.20 22.88 5.63
C PRO A 171 -8.80 21.71 6.52
N ALA A 172 -8.20 21.97 7.69
CA ALA A 172 -7.78 20.93 8.63
C ALA A 172 -8.94 20.00 9.05
N GLY A 173 -10.18 20.51 9.13
CA GLY A 173 -11.36 19.73 9.42
C GLY A 173 -11.69 18.63 8.39
N ALA A 174 -11.15 18.73 7.17
CA ALA A 174 -11.31 17.70 6.16
C ALA A 174 -10.56 16.39 6.52
N ALA A 175 -9.66 16.41 7.50
CA ALA A 175 -9.01 15.19 8.01
C ALA A 175 -10.02 14.13 8.47
N ALA A 176 -11.13 14.55 9.07
CA ALA A 176 -12.18 13.63 9.54
C ALA A 176 -12.93 12.92 8.41
N ALA A 177 -12.90 13.48 7.19
CA ALA A 177 -13.52 12.89 6.00
C ALA A 177 -12.56 11.99 5.20
N LEU A 178 -11.27 12.03 5.51
CA LEU A 178 -10.31 11.11 4.92
C LEU A 178 -10.50 9.73 5.59
N PRO A 179 -10.55 8.64 4.79
CA PRO A 179 -10.57 7.31 5.38
C PRO A 179 -9.31 7.19 6.25
N ARG A 180 -9.50 6.93 7.54
CA ARG A 180 -8.40 6.51 8.40
C ARG A 180 -7.84 5.24 7.77
N TYR A 181 -6.55 5.24 7.49
CA TYR A 181 -5.84 4.00 7.18
C TYR A 181 -6.10 3.07 8.36
N ALA A 182 -6.69 1.92 8.06
CA ALA A 182 -7.27 1.00 9.00
C ALA A 182 -6.44 0.88 10.27
N GLU A 183 -7.11 0.97 11.40
CA GLU A 183 -6.68 0.36 12.64
C GLU A 183 -6.13 -1.02 12.27
N ASP A 184 -4.95 -1.36 12.77
CA ASP A 184 -4.23 -2.60 12.44
C ASP A 184 -5.24 -3.78 12.47
N PRO A 185 -5.34 -4.59 11.41
CA PRO A 185 -6.24 -5.75 11.41
C PRO A 185 -6.04 -6.69 12.61
N ARG A 186 -4.91 -6.55 13.32
CA ARG A 186 -4.60 -7.28 14.55
C ARG A 186 -5.35 -6.76 15.77
N ASP A 187 -5.71 -5.47 15.81
CA ASP A 187 -6.42 -4.85 16.93
C ASP A 187 -7.92 -5.22 16.95
N VAL A 188 -8.46 -5.71 15.84
CA VAL A 188 -9.88 -6.12 15.72
C VAL A 188 -10.12 -7.54 16.28
N ARG A 189 -9.06 -8.30 16.61
CA ARG A 189 -9.21 -9.68 17.13
C ARG A 189 -9.36 -9.78 18.65
N GLU A 190 -9.22 -8.69 19.38
CA GLU A 190 -9.33 -8.65 20.86
C GLU A 190 -10.54 -7.88 21.39
N ALA A 191 -11.47 -7.45 20.54
CA ALA A 191 -12.74 -6.83 20.90
C ALA A 191 -13.92 -7.73 20.47
#